data_99240ecb30bbb36e8291dab9b9a0de43
#
_entry.id   99240ecb30bbb36e8291dab9b9a0de43
#
_cell.length_a   1.000
_cell.length_b   1.000
_cell.length_c   1.000
_cell.angle_alpha   90.00
_cell.angle_beta   90.00
_cell.angle_gamma   90.00
#
_symmetry.space_group_name_H-M   'P 1'
#
loop_
_entity.id
_entity.type
_entity.pdbx_description
1 polymer ?
#
loop_
_entity_poly.entity_id
_entity_poly.type
_entity_poly.pdbx_seq_one_letter_code
_entity_poly.pdbx_strand_id
1 'polypeptide(L)'
;YVTRNWARDEHAFVWSDFNDALIANWKQSLVISFITGLVPLIVYVGYQFYGDMGQQNLLFVVPQMLTAMLGLVWALALVYFYPMMVTYKLNLRTLLRNAFLLSIGRLPQTAGARLVMLVPTLLALAVSWFMPAYTIYALMVLAGYYLLIGNALARFVYASLSNAVFDKFINTRLEGVQINRGLAKEEDIDDGMDDDEDSEA
;
A
#
# COMPACT_ATOMS: atom_id res chain seq x y z
N TYR A 1 8.29 3.69 8.08
CA TYR A 1 9.43 3.07 8.76
C TYR A 1 8.96 2.17 9.90
N VAL A 2 8.31 2.70 10.92
CA VAL A 2 7.82 1.93 12.09
C VAL A 2 6.98 0.71 11.68
N THR A 3 5.99 0.88 10.81
CA THR A 3 5.15 -0.23 10.31
C THR A 3 5.92 -1.27 9.51
N ARG A 4 7.00 -0.86 8.84
CA ARG A 4 7.91 -1.79 8.16
C ARG A 4 8.68 -2.64 9.17
N ASN A 5 9.22 -2.02 10.21
CA ASN A 5 9.96 -2.74 11.25
C ASN A 5 9.05 -3.75 11.96
N TRP A 6 7.83 -3.37 12.31
CA TRP A 6 6.86 -4.31 12.86
C TRP A 6 6.50 -5.46 11.92
N ALA A 7 6.37 -5.18 10.61
CA ALA A 7 6.11 -6.24 9.62
C ALA A 7 7.30 -7.20 9.45
N ARG A 8 8.48 -6.86 9.97
CA ARG A 8 9.70 -7.69 9.95
C ARG A 8 10.07 -8.25 11.33
N ASP A 9 9.17 -8.13 12.29
CA ASP A 9 9.41 -8.49 13.70
C ASP A 9 10.66 -7.80 14.29
N GLU A 10 10.87 -6.55 13.89
CA GLU A 10 11.95 -5.70 14.40
C GLU A 10 11.41 -4.75 15.45
N HIS A 11 12.16 -4.57 16.54
CA HIS A 11 11.82 -3.56 17.54
C HIS A 11 11.85 -2.16 16.93
N ALA A 12 10.86 -1.33 17.30
CA ALA A 12 10.79 0.05 16.86
C ALA A 12 10.37 0.96 18.01
N PHE A 13 11.16 1.99 18.26
CA PHE A 13 10.80 3.09 19.16
C PHE A 13 9.99 4.11 18.35
N VAL A 14 8.65 4.05 18.48
CA VAL A 14 7.72 4.75 17.59
C VAL A 14 8.09 6.22 17.35
N TRP A 15 8.40 6.97 18.41
CA TRP A 15 8.68 8.39 18.30
C TRP A 15 10.08 8.70 17.73
N SER A 16 11.12 8.03 18.24
CA SER A 16 12.50 8.23 17.81
C SER A 16 12.67 7.82 16.34
N ASP A 17 12.29 6.58 16.02
CA ASP A 17 12.45 6.03 14.67
C ASP A 17 11.61 6.75 13.63
N PHE A 18 10.42 7.24 14.03
CA PHE A 18 9.60 8.09 13.16
C PHE A 18 10.31 9.40 12.83
N ASN A 19 10.87 10.08 13.84
CA ASN A 19 11.54 11.36 13.66
C ASN A 19 12.80 11.22 12.82
N ASP A 20 13.62 10.20 13.10
CA ASP A 20 14.84 9.91 12.33
C ASP A 20 14.54 9.59 10.87
N ALA A 21 13.51 8.77 10.62
CA ALA A 21 13.06 8.46 9.27
C ALA A 21 12.51 9.70 8.54
N LEU A 22 11.81 10.59 9.25
CA LEU A 22 11.31 11.83 8.71
C LEU A 22 12.45 12.75 8.28
N ILE A 23 13.42 12.97 9.16
CA ILE A 23 14.60 13.81 8.89
C ILE A 23 15.41 13.25 7.74
N ALA A 24 15.63 11.93 7.70
CA ALA A 24 16.40 11.28 6.64
C ALA A 24 15.75 11.37 5.25
N ASN A 25 14.42 11.36 5.17
CA ASN A 25 13.70 11.19 3.90
C ASN A 25 12.83 12.41 3.52
N TRP A 26 12.83 13.51 4.27
CA TRP A 26 11.85 14.60 4.11
C TRP A 26 11.82 15.20 2.70
N LYS A 27 12.98 15.42 2.06
CA LYS A 27 13.07 16.00 0.71
C LYS A 27 12.42 15.09 -0.33
N GLN A 28 12.78 13.80 -0.31
CA GLN A 28 12.24 12.82 -1.24
C GLN A 28 10.75 12.58 -0.97
N SER A 29 10.36 12.50 0.30
CA SER A 29 8.97 12.37 0.73
C SER A 29 8.10 13.54 0.28
N LEU A 30 8.61 14.79 0.39
CA LEU A 30 7.89 15.98 -0.04
C LEU A 30 7.63 15.96 -1.55
N VAL A 31 8.64 15.63 -2.37
CA VAL A 31 8.50 15.51 -3.83
C VAL A 31 7.48 14.43 -4.19
N ILE A 32 7.58 13.24 -3.57
CA ILE A 32 6.64 12.14 -3.82
C ILE A 32 5.22 12.54 -3.40
N SER A 33 5.06 13.19 -2.25
CA SER A 33 3.75 13.65 -1.77
C SER A 33 3.12 14.69 -2.70
N PHE A 34 3.93 15.60 -3.23
CA PHE A 34 3.47 16.58 -4.22
C PHE A 34 2.99 15.89 -5.51
N ILE A 35 3.80 14.96 -6.05
CA ILE A 35 3.44 14.17 -7.24
C ILE A 35 2.19 13.33 -6.95
N THR A 36 2.11 12.70 -5.78
CA THR A 36 0.97 11.88 -5.35
C THR A 36 -0.32 12.69 -5.25
N GLY A 37 -0.25 13.96 -4.89
CA GLY A 37 -1.40 14.87 -4.90
C GLY A 37 -1.77 15.37 -6.30
N LEU A 38 -0.77 15.62 -7.14
CA LEU A 38 -0.98 16.18 -8.48
C LEU A 38 -1.51 15.15 -9.49
N VAL A 39 -1.00 13.92 -9.47
CA VAL A 39 -1.39 12.89 -10.44
C VAL A 39 -2.88 12.56 -10.41
N PRO A 40 -3.54 12.33 -9.26
CA PRO A 40 -4.99 12.12 -9.22
C PRO A 40 -5.79 13.31 -9.80
N LEU A 41 -5.32 14.53 -9.57
CA LEU A 41 -5.95 15.72 -10.13
C LEU A 41 -5.88 15.72 -11.66
N ILE A 42 -4.69 15.45 -12.23
CA ILE A 42 -4.49 15.35 -13.68
C ILE A 42 -5.35 14.24 -14.27
N VAL A 43 -5.39 13.08 -13.62
CA VAL A 43 -6.22 11.94 -14.04
C VAL A 43 -7.69 12.31 -14.01
N TYR A 44 -8.16 12.96 -12.97
CA TYR A 44 -9.56 13.39 -12.86
C TYR A 44 -9.94 14.39 -13.95
N VAL A 45 -9.15 15.44 -14.14
CA VAL A 45 -9.39 16.45 -15.18
C VAL A 45 -9.35 15.82 -16.57
N GLY A 46 -8.36 14.96 -16.83
CA GLY A 46 -8.24 14.27 -18.12
C GLY A 46 -9.43 13.32 -18.37
N TYR A 47 -9.86 12.58 -17.35
CA TYR A 47 -11.01 11.69 -17.46
C TYR A 47 -12.30 12.43 -17.79
N GLN A 48 -12.55 13.57 -17.13
CA GLN A 48 -13.72 14.42 -17.41
C GLN A 48 -13.63 15.04 -18.81
N PHE A 49 -12.49 15.61 -19.16
CA PHE A 49 -12.27 16.24 -20.46
C PHE A 49 -12.53 15.26 -21.63
N TYR A 50 -11.94 14.06 -21.55
CA TYR A 50 -12.16 13.06 -22.59
C TYR A 50 -13.57 12.46 -22.53
N GLY A 51 -14.21 12.43 -21.36
CA GLY A 51 -15.61 12.02 -21.21
C GLY A 51 -16.58 12.94 -21.91
N ASP A 52 -16.42 14.25 -21.75
CA ASP A 52 -17.23 15.27 -22.42
C ASP A 52 -17.03 15.23 -23.94
N MET A 53 -15.81 15.08 -24.42
CA MET A 53 -15.52 14.88 -25.83
C MET A 53 -16.03 13.55 -26.38
N GLY A 54 -16.08 12.50 -25.57
CA GLY A 54 -16.60 11.20 -25.92
C GLY A 54 -18.08 11.20 -26.27
N GLN A 55 -18.84 12.15 -25.72
CA GLN A 55 -20.24 12.36 -26.08
C GLN A 55 -20.42 12.86 -27.52
N GLN A 56 -19.42 13.55 -28.06
CA GLN A 56 -19.45 14.08 -29.43
C GLN A 56 -18.82 13.09 -30.44
N ASN A 57 -17.81 12.35 -30.01
CA ASN A 57 -17.10 11.38 -30.87
C ASN A 57 -16.58 10.21 -30.05
N LEU A 58 -17.01 8.99 -30.37
CA LEU A 58 -16.65 7.75 -29.68
C LEU A 58 -15.13 7.49 -29.63
N LEU A 59 -14.33 8.07 -30.52
CA LEU A 59 -12.88 7.94 -30.51
C LEU A 59 -12.25 8.47 -29.22
N PHE A 60 -12.85 9.44 -28.54
CA PHE A 60 -12.35 10.00 -27.28
C PHE A 60 -12.57 9.08 -26.07
N VAL A 61 -13.36 8.02 -26.19
CA VAL A 61 -13.48 6.99 -25.15
C VAL A 61 -12.16 6.24 -24.94
N VAL A 62 -11.34 6.08 -25.99
CA VAL A 62 -10.04 5.40 -25.87
C VAL A 62 -9.08 6.19 -24.95
N PRO A 63 -8.78 7.48 -25.17
CA PRO A 63 -7.94 8.25 -24.23
C PRO A 63 -8.57 8.40 -22.86
N GLN A 64 -9.91 8.43 -22.73
CA GLN A 64 -10.57 8.41 -21.42
C GLN A 64 -10.24 7.14 -20.64
N MET A 65 -10.35 5.96 -21.27
CA MET A 65 -10.01 4.69 -20.63
C MET A 65 -8.51 4.59 -20.31
N LEU A 66 -7.62 5.08 -21.19
CA LEU A 66 -6.20 5.13 -20.93
C LEU A 66 -5.87 6.01 -19.71
N THR A 67 -6.53 7.16 -19.58
CA THR A 67 -6.38 8.05 -18.42
C THR A 67 -6.81 7.35 -17.13
N ALA A 68 -7.94 6.64 -17.15
CA ALA A 68 -8.39 5.85 -16.00
C ALA A 68 -7.41 4.72 -15.64
N MET A 69 -6.88 4.01 -16.65
CA MET A 69 -5.85 2.96 -16.44
C MET A 69 -4.58 3.53 -15.84
N LEU A 70 -4.09 4.67 -16.31
CA LEU A 70 -2.92 5.35 -15.72
C LEU A 70 -3.15 5.71 -14.27
N GLY A 71 -4.34 6.23 -13.93
CA GLY A 71 -4.72 6.51 -12.56
C GLY A 71 -4.75 5.27 -11.68
N LEU A 72 -5.30 4.16 -12.21
CA LEU A 72 -5.33 2.88 -11.50
C LEU A 72 -3.92 2.35 -11.23
N VAL A 73 -3.06 2.30 -12.25
CA VAL A 73 -1.67 1.83 -12.10
C VAL A 73 -0.90 2.70 -11.12
N TRP A 74 -1.10 4.03 -11.17
CA TRP A 74 -0.54 4.94 -10.18
C TRP A 74 -1.00 4.61 -8.76
N ALA A 75 -2.31 4.45 -8.56
CA ALA A 75 -2.87 4.10 -7.26
C ALA A 75 -2.30 2.79 -6.72
N LEU A 76 -2.09 1.78 -7.57
CA LEU A 76 -1.46 0.51 -7.18
C LEU A 76 0.02 0.67 -6.85
N ALA A 77 0.76 1.48 -7.61
CA ALA A 77 2.18 1.73 -7.38
C ALA A 77 2.45 2.40 -6.02
N LEU A 78 1.51 3.21 -5.51
CA LEU A 78 1.63 3.86 -4.20
C LEU A 78 1.77 2.86 -3.03
N VAL A 79 1.35 1.61 -3.20
CA VAL A 79 1.55 0.55 -2.19
C VAL A 79 3.04 0.32 -1.94
N TYR A 80 3.86 0.41 -2.98
CA TYR A 80 5.30 0.14 -2.93
C TYR A 80 6.16 1.39 -2.74
N PHE A 81 5.71 2.59 -3.14
CA PHE A 81 6.51 3.80 -3.09
C PHE A 81 7.09 4.09 -1.70
N TYR A 82 6.23 4.22 -0.71
CA TYR A 82 6.64 4.60 0.64
C TYR A 82 7.47 3.51 1.34
N PRO A 83 7.08 2.22 1.32
CA PRO A 83 7.92 1.16 1.87
C PRO A 83 9.30 1.07 1.20
N MET A 84 9.35 1.19 -0.13
CA MET A 84 10.61 1.13 -0.89
C MET A 84 11.53 2.32 -0.58
N MET A 85 10.97 3.53 -0.44
CA MET A 85 11.72 4.74 -0.11
C MET A 85 12.45 4.62 1.24
N VAL A 86 11.79 4.05 2.25
CA VAL A 86 12.37 3.92 3.60
C VAL A 86 13.25 2.67 3.76
N THR A 87 13.17 1.73 2.81
CA THR A 87 13.94 0.48 2.86
C THR A 87 15.24 0.59 2.07
N TYR A 88 15.21 1.24 0.91
CA TYR A 88 16.33 1.32 -0.03
C TYR A 88 16.74 2.76 -0.30
N LYS A 89 18.05 3.02 -0.35
CA LYS A 89 18.61 4.31 -0.77
C LYS A 89 18.58 4.42 -2.30
N LEU A 90 17.40 4.68 -2.88
CA LEU A 90 17.22 4.76 -4.33
C LEU A 90 17.01 6.20 -4.78
N ASN A 91 17.49 6.51 -6.00
CA ASN A 91 17.10 7.72 -6.68
C ASN A 91 15.61 7.72 -7.03
N LEU A 92 14.97 8.88 -7.05
CA LEU A 92 13.54 9.03 -7.31
C LEU A 92 13.09 8.30 -8.59
N ARG A 93 13.85 8.42 -9.69
CA ARG A 93 13.55 7.76 -10.96
C ARG A 93 13.53 6.24 -10.84
N THR A 94 14.52 5.67 -10.15
CA THR A 94 14.62 4.22 -9.93
C THR A 94 13.51 3.72 -9.00
N LEU A 95 13.20 4.50 -7.97
CA LEU A 95 12.10 4.23 -7.05
C LEU A 95 10.76 4.15 -7.80
N LEU A 96 10.44 5.18 -8.61
CA LEU A 96 9.22 5.22 -9.41
C LEU A 96 9.14 4.02 -10.35
N ARG A 97 10.20 3.78 -11.14
CA ARG A 97 10.26 2.65 -12.08
C ARG A 97 10.02 1.31 -11.39
N ASN A 98 10.70 1.05 -10.27
CA ASN A 98 10.58 -0.22 -9.57
C ASN A 98 9.21 -0.38 -8.93
N ALA A 99 8.63 0.66 -8.36
CA ALA A 99 7.28 0.61 -7.79
C ALA A 99 6.22 0.32 -8.85
N PHE A 100 6.32 0.92 -10.04
CA PHE A 100 5.44 0.60 -11.17
C PHE A 100 5.62 -0.85 -11.65
N LEU A 101 6.86 -1.31 -11.82
CA LEU A 101 7.13 -2.69 -12.23
C LEU A 101 6.57 -3.71 -11.23
N LEU A 102 6.76 -3.48 -9.93
CA LEU A 102 6.24 -4.36 -8.89
C LEU A 102 4.71 -4.34 -8.83
N SER A 103 4.08 -3.17 -9.00
CA SER A 103 2.62 -3.06 -8.98
C SER A 103 1.96 -3.82 -10.14
N ILE A 104 2.56 -3.78 -11.33
CA ILE A 104 2.09 -4.52 -12.50
C ILE A 104 2.44 -6.01 -12.37
N GLY A 105 3.67 -6.34 -11.95
CA GLY A 105 4.13 -7.72 -11.81
C GLY A 105 3.40 -8.52 -10.73
N ARG A 106 2.81 -7.83 -9.72
CA ARG A 106 2.01 -8.41 -8.64
C ARG A 106 0.60 -7.81 -8.56
N LEU A 107 0.05 -7.48 -9.73
CA LEU A 107 -1.24 -6.81 -9.87
C LEU A 107 -2.36 -7.47 -9.05
N PRO A 108 -2.63 -8.80 -9.11
CA PRO A 108 -3.73 -9.38 -8.35
C PRO A 108 -3.55 -9.26 -6.84
N GLN A 109 -2.33 -9.41 -6.33
CA GLN A 109 -2.05 -9.27 -4.89
C GLN A 109 -2.17 -7.82 -4.43
N THR A 110 -1.62 -6.89 -5.22
CA THR A 110 -1.66 -5.45 -4.94
C THR A 110 -3.09 -4.91 -5.02
N ALA A 111 -3.83 -5.31 -6.05
CA ALA A 111 -5.23 -4.94 -6.21
C ALA A 111 -6.10 -5.55 -5.10
N GLY A 112 -5.88 -6.83 -4.75
CA GLY A 112 -6.58 -7.49 -3.65
C GLY A 112 -6.38 -6.78 -2.32
N ALA A 113 -5.14 -6.45 -1.96
CA ALA A 113 -4.85 -5.69 -0.74
C ALA A 113 -5.54 -4.30 -0.74
N ARG A 114 -5.54 -3.61 -1.88
CA ARG A 114 -6.26 -2.33 -2.03
C ARG A 114 -7.77 -2.49 -1.85
N LEU A 115 -8.36 -3.49 -2.50
CA LEU A 115 -9.80 -3.76 -2.41
C LEU A 115 -10.21 -4.08 -0.98
N VAL A 116 -9.47 -4.93 -0.27
CA VAL A 116 -9.74 -5.23 1.14
C VAL A 116 -9.70 -3.98 2.01
N MET A 117 -8.71 -3.09 1.81
CA MET A 117 -8.64 -1.84 2.57
C MET A 117 -9.71 -0.82 2.17
N LEU A 118 -10.33 -0.95 1.00
CA LEU A 118 -11.46 -0.11 0.57
C LEU A 118 -12.82 -0.59 1.09
N VAL A 119 -12.92 -1.81 1.63
CA VAL A 119 -14.20 -2.39 2.09
C VAL A 119 -14.97 -1.44 3.02
N PRO A 120 -14.39 -0.83 4.06
CA PRO A 120 -15.14 0.08 4.93
C PRO A 120 -15.72 1.28 4.17
N THR A 121 -14.97 1.83 3.21
CA THR A 121 -15.45 2.93 2.35
C THR A 121 -16.59 2.48 1.45
N LEU A 122 -16.46 1.31 0.83
CA LEU A 122 -17.51 0.75 -0.03
C LEU A 122 -18.78 0.46 0.74
N LEU A 123 -18.68 -0.04 1.98
CA LEU A 123 -19.84 -0.23 2.86
C LEU A 123 -20.51 1.09 3.20
N ALA A 124 -19.75 2.13 3.54
CA ALA A 124 -20.31 3.45 3.83
C ALA A 124 -21.02 4.05 2.59
N LEU A 125 -20.44 3.88 1.40
CA LEU A 125 -21.06 4.30 0.14
C LEU A 125 -22.33 3.51 -0.15
N ALA A 126 -22.33 2.20 0.08
CA ALA A 126 -23.52 1.36 -0.09
C ALA A 126 -24.65 1.80 0.87
N VAL A 127 -24.34 2.03 2.14
CA VAL A 127 -25.34 2.57 3.10
C VAL A 127 -25.88 3.92 2.62
N SER A 128 -25.01 4.81 2.16
CA SER A 128 -25.40 6.13 1.66
C SER A 128 -26.29 6.03 0.42
N TRP A 129 -26.07 5.03 -0.43
CA TRP A 129 -26.87 4.80 -1.64
C TRP A 129 -28.24 4.18 -1.36
N PHE A 130 -28.28 3.10 -0.56
CA PHE A 130 -29.51 2.37 -0.29
C PHE A 130 -30.35 2.99 0.84
N MET A 131 -29.72 3.71 1.76
CA MET A 131 -30.36 4.34 2.92
C MET A 131 -29.90 5.78 3.09
N PRO A 132 -30.32 6.74 2.23
CA PRO A 132 -29.83 8.12 2.24
C PRO A 132 -30.00 8.83 3.60
N ALA A 133 -31.06 8.48 4.37
CA ALA A 133 -31.30 9.02 5.70
C ALA A 133 -30.16 8.73 6.70
N TYR A 134 -29.39 7.68 6.48
CA TYR A 134 -28.28 7.26 7.35
C TYR A 134 -26.89 7.71 6.85
N THR A 135 -26.81 8.45 5.74
CA THR A 135 -25.53 8.88 5.14
C THR A 135 -24.62 9.58 6.15
N ILE A 136 -25.15 10.51 6.94
CA ILE A 136 -24.33 11.26 7.91
C ILE A 136 -23.73 10.32 8.97
N TYR A 137 -24.49 9.36 9.44
CA TYR A 137 -24.00 8.38 10.43
C TYR A 137 -22.95 7.46 9.82
N ALA A 138 -23.15 6.98 8.59
CA ALA A 138 -22.16 6.16 7.89
C ALA A 138 -20.85 6.90 7.68
N LEU A 139 -20.91 8.19 7.32
CA LEU A 139 -19.71 9.03 7.18
C LEU A 139 -19.02 9.30 8.51
N MET A 140 -19.76 9.52 9.60
CA MET A 140 -19.18 9.71 10.94
C MET A 140 -18.46 8.43 11.42
N VAL A 141 -19.08 7.25 11.22
CA VAL A 141 -18.45 5.96 11.56
C VAL A 141 -17.20 5.73 10.71
N LEU A 142 -17.28 6.00 9.40
CA LEU A 142 -16.13 5.89 8.50
C LEU A 142 -14.99 6.82 8.90
N ALA A 143 -15.30 8.07 9.24
CA ALA A 143 -14.31 9.03 9.71
C ALA A 143 -13.65 8.58 11.02
N GLY A 144 -14.44 8.11 11.99
CA GLY A 144 -13.95 7.53 13.24
C GLY A 144 -13.05 6.31 13.01
N TYR A 145 -13.47 5.40 12.12
CA TYR A 145 -12.66 4.25 11.74
C TYR A 145 -11.29 4.66 11.19
N TYR A 146 -11.25 5.57 10.20
CA TYR A 146 -9.98 6.00 9.61
C TYR A 146 -9.12 6.82 10.58
N LEU A 147 -9.73 7.60 11.47
CA LEU A 147 -9.00 8.36 12.46
C LEU A 147 -8.29 7.46 13.48
N LEU A 148 -8.97 6.43 13.97
CA LEU A 148 -8.49 5.58 15.06
C LEU A 148 -7.60 4.43 14.59
N ILE A 149 -8.01 3.68 13.57
CA ILE A 149 -7.40 2.39 13.21
C ILE A 149 -7.12 2.28 11.72
N GLY A 150 -8.02 2.72 10.86
CA GLY A 150 -8.03 2.39 9.43
C GLY A 150 -6.76 2.80 8.70
N ASN A 151 -6.22 3.99 8.99
CA ASN A 151 -4.97 4.45 8.38
C ASN A 151 -3.77 3.62 8.84
N ALA A 152 -3.66 3.31 10.13
CA ALA A 152 -2.57 2.51 10.69
C ALA A 152 -2.61 1.08 10.13
N LEU A 153 -3.80 0.45 10.12
CA LEU A 153 -4.01 -0.88 9.58
C LEU A 153 -3.65 -0.96 8.09
N ALA A 154 -4.12 0.00 7.29
CA ALA A 154 -3.81 0.03 5.86
C ALA A 154 -2.30 0.15 5.62
N ARG A 155 -1.59 1.00 6.38
CA ARG A 155 -0.13 1.14 6.28
C ARG A 155 0.61 -0.12 6.69
N PHE A 156 0.15 -0.79 7.74
CA PHE A 156 0.73 -2.06 8.18
C PHE A 156 0.56 -3.16 7.13
N VAL A 157 -0.65 -3.33 6.58
CA VAL A 157 -0.92 -4.32 5.52
C VAL A 157 -0.08 -4.04 4.27
N TYR A 158 0.04 -2.77 3.84
CA TYR A 158 0.88 -2.42 2.69
C TYR A 158 2.37 -2.62 2.97
N ALA A 159 2.85 -2.34 4.18
CA ALA A 159 4.22 -2.62 4.57
C ALA A 159 4.53 -4.11 4.57
N SER A 160 3.63 -4.94 5.12
CA SER A 160 3.76 -6.40 5.15
C SER A 160 3.77 -6.99 3.73
N LEU A 161 2.80 -6.61 2.89
CA LEU A 161 2.76 -7.03 1.48
C LEU A 161 4.04 -6.62 0.74
N SER A 162 4.47 -5.37 0.93
CA SER A 162 5.68 -4.86 0.26
C SER A 162 6.93 -5.61 0.72
N ASN A 163 7.04 -5.93 2.01
CA ASN A 163 8.15 -6.71 2.55
C ASN A 163 8.23 -8.09 1.90
N ALA A 164 7.13 -8.82 1.84
CA ALA A 164 7.07 -10.13 1.20
C ALA A 164 7.44 -10.08 -0.30
N VAL A 165 7.01 -9.01 -1.00
CA VAL A 165 7.35 -8.81 -2.42
C VAL A 165 8.82 -8.42 -2.58
N PHE A 166 9.36 -7.56 -1.72
CA PHE A 166 10.76 -7.17 -1.77
C PHE A 166 11.69 -8.34 -1.46
N ASP A 167 11.35 -9.17 -0.50
CA ASP A 167 12.13 -10.37 -0.16
C ASP A 167 12.21 -11.31 -1.37
N LYS A 168 11.11 -11.47 -2.10
CA LYS A 168 11.07 -12.37 -3.26
C LYS A 168 11.81 -11.84 -4.49
N PHE A 169 11.79 -10.52 -4.75
CA PHE A 169 12.25 -9.96 -6.05
C PHE A 169 13.48 -9.08 -5.96
N ILE A 170 13.74 -8.48 -4.81
CA ILE A 170 14.83 -7.51 -4.62
C ILE A 170 15.90 -8.10 -3.69
N ASN A 171 15.51 -8.53 -2.50
CA ASN A 171 16.45 -8.93 -1.47
C ASN A 171 17.22 -10.21 -1.82
N THR A 172 16.62 -11.12 -2.61
CA THR A 172 17.30 -12.31 -3.15
C THR A 172 18.50 -11.99 -4.05
N ARG A 173 18.59 -10.76 -4.56
CA ARG A 173 19.66 -10.29 -5.44
C ARG A 173 20.70 -9.42 -4.72
N LEU A 174 20.49 -9.15 -3.45
CA LEU A 174 21.37 -8.31 -2.63
C LEU A 174 22.13 -9.20 -1.65
N GLU A 175 23.47 -9.13 -1.68
CA GLU A 175 24.32 -9.85 -0.74
C GLU A 175 24.17 -9.29 0.68
N GLY A 176 24.11 -10.17 1.68
CA GLY A 176 24.07 -9.80 3.10
C GLY A 176 22.73 -9.32 3.64
N VAL A 177 21.65 -9.36 2.85
CA VAL A 177 20.30 -9.01 3.31
C VAL A 177 19.58 -10.25 3.84
N GLN A 178 19.06 -10.18 5.07
CA GLN A 178 18.24 -11.25 5.66
C GLN A 178 16.87 -11.30 4.95
N ILE A 179 16.54 -12.47 4.42
CA ILE A 179 15.28 -12.76 3.71
C ILE A 179 14.31 -13.44 4.68
N ASN A 180 13.02 -13.29 4.44
CA ASN A 180 11.91 -13.90 5.22
C ASN A 180 11.86 -13.47 6.69
N ARG A 181 12.42 -12.33 7.05
CA ARG A 181 12.34 -11.81 8.40
C ARG A 181 10.90 -11.39 8.73
N GLY A 182 10.38 -11.87 9.87
CA GLY A 182 8.98 -11.66 10.28
C GLY A 182 7.96 -12.56 9.56
N LEU A 183 8.39 -13.53 8.77
CA LEU A 183 7.57 -14.60 8.25
C LEU A 183 7.88 -15.86 9.06
N ALA A 184 6.86 -16.48 9.67
CA ALA A 184 7.02 -17.75 10.37
C ALA A 184 7.56 -18.80 9.38
N LYS A 185 8.64 -19.49 9.73
CA LYS A 185 9.10 -20.67 9.00
C LYS A 185 8.18 -21.82 9.39
N GLU A 186 7.75 -22.61 8.40
CA GLU A 186 6.97 -23.85 8.67
C GLU A 186 7.74 -24.83 9.57
N GLU A 187 9.09 -24.75 9.58
CA GLU A 187 9.97 -25.58 10.43
C GLU A 187 9.87 -25.24 11.94
N ASP A 188 9.54 -24.00 12.30
CA ASP A 188 9.46 -23.57 13.72
C ASP A 188 8.15 -24.04 14.41
N ILE A 189 7.22 -24.67 13.67
CA ILE A 189 5.93 -25.16 14.21
C ILE A 189 6.03 -26.61 14.63
N ASP A 190 6.95 -27.40 14.07
CA ASP A 190 7.06 -28.84 14.30
C ASP A 190 7.97 -29.19 15.52
N ASP A 191 8.95 -28.33 15.83
CA ASP A 191 9.89 -28.58 16.93
C ASP A 191 9.31 -28.34 18.35
N GLY A 192 8.09 -27.81 18.45
CA GLY A 192 7.44 -27.48 19.73
C GLY A 192 6.53 -28.59 20.33
N MET A 193 6.31 -29.70 19.63
CA MET A 193 5.38 -30.74 20.09
C MET A 193 6.02 -32.02 20.62
N ASP A 194 7.35 -32.18 20.45
CA ASP A 194 7.99 -33.47 20.81
C ASP A 194 8.70 -33.49 22.18
N ASP A 195 8.79 -32.36 22.91
CA ASP A 195 9.58 -32.30 24.16
C ASP A 195 8.79 -32.61 25.46
N ASP A 196 7.47 -32.86 25.42
CA ASP A 196 6.69 -33.00 26.64
C ASP A 196 6.32 -34.47 27.00
N GLU A 197 6.72 -35.51 26.22
CA GLU A 197 6.31 -36.91 26.52
C GLU A 197 7.35 -37.74 27.29
N ASP A 198 8.58 -37.29 27.55
CA ASP A 198 9.61 -38.14 28.19
C ASP A 198 9.94 -37.79 29.67
N SER A 199 9.11 -37.04 30.39
CA SER A 199 9.41 -36.66 31.78
C SER A 199 8.58 -37.37 32.87
N GLU A 200 7.85 -38.42 32.54
CA GLU A 200 7.19 -39.28 33.56
C GLU A 200 7.47 -40.79 33.31
N ALA A 201 8.61 -41.28 33.85
CA ALA A 201 8.83 -42.70 34.15
C ALA A 201 9.82 -42.85 35.30
#